data_af57bf0e00f4feb44a69836903c4ab04
#
_entry.id   af57bf0e00f4feb44a69836903c4ab04
#
_cell.length_a   1.000
_cell.length_b   1.000
_cell.length_c   1.000
_cell.angle_alpha   90.00
_cell.angle_beta   90.00
_cell.angle_gamma   90.00
#
_symmetry.space_group_name_H-M   'P 1'
#
loop_
_entity.id
_entity.type
_entity.pdbx_description
1 polymer ?
#
loop_
_entity_poly.entity_id
_entity_poly.type
_entity_poly.pdbx_seq_one_letter_code
_entity_poly.pdbx_strand_id
1 'polypeptide(L)'
;MPRKSRLKQLVERADAVADGAPATDTVPTGFPTLDKLLGGGMRRGDLIVLGGDVGVGKSALALAIAIRASETGRAVEFFSAEMEPERVLERALAIEGRASIDQLRGAEMDDETRASVGAATLRLHEHIPKVSRMPGGGADATSRVLRQRSGTDLVVLDPLQHVASGALAADEEIAHAVRRLKETAVSANVALLVTSHLPALKTGRENMRPTLDDFGALGAVKQFADVVLGLYRDELYAPAFGSEGATELAILKNRTGPTTYIDLYYYKRWLRFEDMVDPDR
;
A
#
# COMPACT_ATOMS: atom_id res chain seq x y z
N MET A 1 27.58 -9.21 -28.97
CA MET A 1 26.88 -7.93 -29.13
C MET A 1 27.46 -6.93 -28.12
N PRO A 2 27.84 -5.68 -28.52
CA PRO A 2 28.38 -4.71 -27.57
C PRO A 2 27.31 -4.39 -26.51
N ARG A 3 27.70 -4.46 -25.24
CA ARG A 3 26.84 -4.04 -24.11
C ARG A 3 26.49 -2.57 -24.30
N LYS A 4 25.23 -2.26 -24.62
CA LYS A 4 24.74 -0.88 -24.61
C LYS A 4 25.07 -0.27 -23.22
N SER A 5 25.62 0.94 -23.17
CA SER A 5 25.91 1.63 -21.91
C SER A 5 24.60 1.74 -21.12
N ARG A 6 24.65 1.54 -19.79
CA ARG A 6 23.49 1.68 -18.92
C ARG A 6 22.80 3.04 -19.07
N LEU A 7 23.58 4.09 -19.30
CA LEU A 7 23.05 5.45 -19.55
C LEU A 7 22.22 5.48 -20.83
N LYS A 8 22.68 4.82 -21.93
CA LYS A 8 21.91 4.77 -23.18
C LYS A 8 20.58 4.04 -23.00
N GLN A 9 20.56 2.96 -22.22
CA GLN A 9 19.31 2.24 -21.89
C GLN A 9 18.34 3.10 -21.05
N LEU A 10 18.87 3.95 -20.13
CA LEU A 10 18.05 4.87 -19.35
C LEU A 10 17.42 5.95 -20.24
N VAL A 11 18.17 6.51 -21.18
CA VAL A 11 17.64 7.50 -22.14
C VAL A 11 16.59 6.86 -23.04
N GLU A 12 16.90 5.71 -23.68
CA GLU A 12 15.95 4.99 -24.55
C GLU A 12 14.64 4.66 -23.81
N ARG A 13 14.73 4.32 -22.51
CA ARG A 13 13.54 4.09 -21.69
C ARG A 13 12.77 5.37 -21.41
N ALA A 14 13.45 6.47 -21.07
CA ALA A 14 12.81 7.76 -20.84
C ALA A 14 12.08 8.26 -22.10
N ASP A 15 12.71 8.13 -23.26
CA ASP A 15 12.11 8.47 -24.55
C ASP A 15 10.87 7.62 -24.83
N ALA A 16 10.96 6.29 -24.61
CA ALA A 16 9.81 5.40 -24.79
C ALA A 16 8.63 5.74 -23.87
N VAL A 17 8.89 6.13 -22.61
CA VAL A 17 7.84 6.56 -21.69
C VAL A 17 7.25 7.90 -22.13
N ALA A 18 8.06 8.83 -22.63
CA ALA A 18 7.59 10.11 -23.18
C ALA A 18 6.69 9.89 -24.43
N ASP A 19 6.98 8.84 -25.21
CA ASP A 19 6.18 8.41 -26.37
C ASP A 19 4.94 7.53 -25.96
N GLY A 20 4.64 7.42 -24.67
CA GLY A 20 3.46 6.73 -24.15
C GLY A 20 3.65 5.24 -23.81
N ALA A 21 4.86 4.72 -23.86
CA ALA A 21 5.11 3.35 -23.38
C ALA A 21 4.99 3.27 -21.85
N PRO A 22 4.46 2.16 -21.29
CA PRO A 22 4.39 2.00 -19.85
C PRO A 22 5.78 1.96 -19.21
N ALA A 23 5.95 2.65 -18.09
CA ALA A 23 7.20 2.58 -17.32
C ALA A 23 7.42 1.16 -16.79
N THR A 24 8.56 0.56 -17.18
CA THR A 24 8.86 -0.86 -16.89
C THR A 24 9.41 -1.10 -15.50
N ASP A 25 9.90 -0.06 -14.82
CA ASP A 25 10.51 -0.11 -13.49
C ASP A 25 9.57 0.35 -12.36
N THR A 26 8.33 0.73 -12.69
CA THR A 26 7.32 1.12 -11.72
C THR A 26 6.15 0.15 -11.69
N VAL A 27 5.50 0.10 -10.55
CA VAL A 27 4.25 -0.62 -10.30
C VAL A 27 3.18 0.42 -9.99
N PRO A 28 2.16 0.58 -10.82
CA PRO A 28 1.08 1.54 -10.57
C PRO A 28 0.38 1.23 -9.24
N THR A 29 0.00 2.25 -8.50
CA THR A 29 -0.85 2.10 -7.31
C THR A 29 -2.32 1.95 -7.71
N GLY A 30 -2.66 2.37 -8.93
CA GLY A 30 -4.04 2.46 -9.43
C GLY A 30 -4.82 3.63 -8.85
N PHE A 31 -4.12 4.58 -8.21
CA PHE A 31 -4.62 5.90 -7.83
C PHE A 31 -3.88 6.92 -8.71
N PRO A 32 -4.53 7.47 -9.75
CA PRO A 32 -3.86 8.29 -10.76
C PRO A 32 -3.11 9.49 -10.20
N THR A 33 -3.68 10.17 -9.21
CA THR A 33 -3.04 11.32 -8.56
C THR A 33 -1.77 10.89 -7.81
N LEU A 34 -1.82 9.77 -7.07
CA LEU A 34 -0.66 9.23 -6.38
C LEU A 34 0.41 8.78 -7.38
N ASP A 35 0.01 8.05 -8.43
CA ASP A 35 0.95 7.57 -9.46
C ASP A 35 1.68 8.72 -10.14
N LYS A 36 0.98 9.81 -10.47
CA LYS A 36 1.59 11.03 -11.03
C LYS A 36 2.66 11.61 -10.10
N LEU A 37 2.38 11.71 -8.80
CA LEU A 37 3.31 12.25 -7.81
C LEU A 37 4.50 11.33 -7.53
N LEU A 38 4.34 10.02 -7.73
CA LEU A 38 5.40 9.01 -7.62
C LEU A 38 6.17 8.80 -8.93
N GLY A 39 5.86 9.55 -10.00
CA GLY A 39 6.55 9.43 -11.29
C GLY A 39 6.19 8.14 -12.04
N GLY A 40 4.91 7.74 -11.98
CA GLY A 40 4.34 6.57 -12.66
C GLY A 40 4.10 5.37 -11.72
N GLY A 41 4.19 5.55 -10.41
CA GLY A 41 3.92 4.52 -9.41
C GLY A 41 5.12 4.16 -8.53
N MET A 42 5.00 3.08 -7.77
CA MET A 42 6.03 2.57 -6.87
C MET A 42 7.19 1.97 -7.64
N ARG A 43 8.43 2.39 -7.37
CA ARG A 43 9.60 1.86 -8.09
C ARG A 43 10.07 0.53 -7.50
N ARG A 44 10.52 -0.36 -8.36
CA ARG A 44 11.22 -1.57 -7.93
C ARG A 44 12.51 -1.20 -7.19
N GLY A 45 12.75 -1.86 -6.07
CA GLY A 45 13.86 -1.56 -5.17
C GLY A 45 13.53 -0.51 -4.10
N ASP A 46 12.34 0.11 -4.15
CA ASP A 46 11.90 1.05 -3.13
C ASP A 46 11.17 0.36 -1.98
N LEU A 47 11.37 0.92 -0.79
CA LEU A 47 10.60 0.66 0.40
C LEU A 47 9.60 1.81 0.59
N ILE A 48 8.32 1.49 0.50
CA ILE A 48 7.20 2.40 0.72
C ILE A 48 6.55 2.05 2.07
N VAL A 49 6.43 3.00 2.98
CA VAL A 49 5.78 2.78 4.28
C VAL A 49 4.50 3.60 4.34
N LEU A 50 3.36 2.91 4.56
CA LEU A 50 2.04 3.50 4.73
C LEU A 50 1.65 3.49 6.21
N GLY A 51 1.75 4.64 6.86
CA GLY A 51 1.37 4.81 8.26
C GLY A 51 0.01 5.48 8.45
N GLY A 52 -0.53 5.33 9.63
CA GLY A 52 -1.78 5.95 10.06
C GLY A 52 -2.25 5.37 11.37
N ASP A 53 -3.18 6.04 12.03
CA ASP A 53 -3.74 5.59 13.30
C ASP A 53 -4.61 4.32 13.14
N VAL A 54 -4.99 3.73 14.25
CA VAL A 54 -5.88 2.55 14.28
C VAL A 54 -7.23 2.89 13.64
N GLY A 55 -7.74 1.99 12.80
CA GLY A 55 -9.06 2.17 12.16
C GLY A 55 -9.10 3.16 10.98
N VAL A 56 -7.98 3.83 10.64
CA VAL A 56 -7.96 4.81 9.53
C VAL A 56 -8.12 4.17 8.14
N GLY A 57 -7.83 2.87 8.00
CA GLY A 57 -8.03 2.14 6.73
C GLY A 57 -6.74 1.71 6.02
N LYS A 58 -5.57 1.71 6.68
CA LYS A 58 -4.27 1.31 6.08
C LYS A 58 -4.33 0.00 5.30
N SER A 59 -4.80 -1.07 5.95
CA SER A 59 -4.89 -2.40 5.32
C SER A 59 -5.84 -2.42 4.12
N ALA A 60 -6.94 -1.65 4.18
CA ALA A 60 -7.87 -1.53 3.07
C ALA A 60 -7.24 -0.78 1.88
N LEU A 61 -6.51 0.32 2.13
CA LEU A 61 -5.79 1.05 1.08
C LEU A 61 -4.66 0.21 0.49
N ALA A 62 -3.88 -0.48 1.32
CA ALA A 62 -2.81 -1.36 0.84
C ALA A 62 -3.36 -2.51 -0.01
N LEU A 63 -4.53 -3.08 0.38
CA LEU A 63 -5.20 -4.12 -0.40
C LEU A 63 -5.77 -3.58 -1.71
N ALA A 64 -6.37 -2.38 -1.71
CA ALA A 64 -6.85 -1.73 -2.93
C ALA A 64 -5.69 -1.47 -3.92
N ILE A 65 -4.54 -1.01 -3.45
CA ILE A 65 -3.32 -0.85 -4.26
C ILE A 65 -2.87 -2.21 -4.83
N ALA A 66 -2.85 -3.25 -4.01
CA ALA A 66 -2.46 -4.59 -4.44
C ALA A 66 -3.37 -5.14 -5.55
N ILE A 67 -4.68 -4.99 -5.40
CA ILE A 67 -5.68 -5.42 -6.39
C ILE A 67 -5.46 -4.65 -7.70
N ARG A 68 -5.45 -3.32 -7.64
CA ARG A 68 -5.31 -2.46 -8.83
C ARG A 68 -3.98 -2.69 -9.56
N ALA A 69 -2.88 -2.91 -8.82
CA ALA A 69 -1.60 -3.29 -9.41
C ALA A 69 -1.70 -4.65 -10.14
N SER A 70 -2.38 -5.65 -9.56
CA SER A 70 -2.60 -6.96 -10.18
C SER A 70 -3.42 -6.85 -11.47
N GLU A 71 -4.43 -5.98 -11.51
CA GLU A 71 -5.25 -5.73 -12.71
C GLU A 71 -4.43 -5.16 -13.89
N THR A 72 -3.29 -4.53 -13.61
CA THR A 72 -2.35 -4.10 -14.67
C THR A 72 -1.40 -5.21 -15.14
N GLY A 73 -1.61 -6.45 -14.70
CA GLY A 73 -0.78 -7.61 -15.04
C GLY A 73 0.51 -7.70 -14.23
N ARG A 74 0.63 -6.95 -13.13
CA ARG A 74 1.78 -7.05 -12.22
C ARG A 74 1.63 -8.25 -11.29
N ALA A 75 2.72 -8.97 -11.05
CA ALA A 75 2.75 -10.06 -10.08
C ALA A 75 2.82 -9.47 -8.66
N VAL A 76 1.75 -9.63 -7.90
CA VAL A 76 1.59 -9.05 -6.56
C VAL A 76 1.42 -10.12 -5.50
N GLU A 77 2.17 -10.02 -4.40
CA GLU A 77 1.99 -10.84 -3.21
C GLU A 77 1.58 -9.97 -2.01
N PHE A 78 0.57 -10.40 -1.28
CA PHE A 78 0.05 -9.74 -0.08
C PHE A 78 0.24 -10.66 1.12
N PHE A 79 1.04 -10.24 2.10
CA PHE A 79 1.25 -10.96 3.34
C PHE A 79 0.52 -10.27 4.48
N SER A 80 -0.37 -10.99 5.14
CA SER A 80 -1.10 -10.51 6.30
C SER A 80 -0.67 -11.25 7.57
N ALA A 81 -0.51 -10.50 8.66
CA ALA A 81 -0.26 -11.06 9.99
C ALA A 81 -1.48 -10.97 10.91
N GLU A 82 -2.35 -10.00 10.68
CA GLU A 82 -3.52 -9.76 11.54
C GLU A 82 -4.78 -10.46 11.05
N MET A 83 -4.81 -10.83 9.77
CA MET A 83 -5.98 -11.48 9.17
C MET A 83 -5.58 -12.76 8.44
N GLU A 84 -6.46 -13.76 8.55
CA GLU A 84 -6.36 -14.96 7.72
C GLU A 84 -6.51 -14.61 6.23
N PRO A 85 -5.84 -15.33 5.33
CA PRO A 85 -5.92 -15.10 3.90
C PRO A 85 -7.36 -15.02 3.37
N GLU A 86 -8.25 -15.88 3.84
CA GLU A 86 -9.64 -15.91 3.45
C GLU A 86 -10.37 -14.60 3.79
N ARG A 87 -10.06 -13.99 4.94
CA ARG A 87 -10.63 -12.70 5.32
C ARG A 87 -10.08 -11.54 4.49
N VAL A 88 -8.83 -11.63 4.04
CA VAL A 88 -8.27 -10.66 3.10
C VAL A 88 -8.96 -10.78 1.74
N LEU A 89 -9.22 -12.00 1.27
CA LEU A 89 -9.98 -12.26 0.02
C LEU A 89 -11.44 -11.80 0.13
N GLU A 90 -12.08 -12.00 1.28
CA GLU A 90 -13.43 -11.48 1.55
C GLU A 90 -13.47 -9.94 1.46
N ARG A 91 -12.43 -9.25 2.01
CA ARG A 91 -12.29 -7.80 1.86
C ARG A 91 -12.02 -7.37 0.42
N ALA A 92 -11.21 -8.11 -0.33
CA ALA A 92 -10.99 -7.84 -1.74
C ALA A 92 -12.31 -7.89 -2.52
N LEU A 93 -13.14 -8.88 -2.24
CA LEU A 93 -14.46 -9.02 -2.84
C LEU A 93 -15.42 -7.90 -2.41
N ALA A 94 -15.37 -7.46 -1.15
CA ALA A 94 -16.13 -6.32 -0.66
C ALA A 94 -15.76 -5.02 -1.39
N ILE A 95 -14.45 -4.77 -1.56
CA ILE A 95 -13.92 -3.60 -2.28
C ILE A 95 -14.39 -3.58 -3.72
N GLU A 96 -14.21 -4.67 -4.46
CA GLU A 96 -14.50 -4.73 -5.90
C GLU A 96 -15.97 -4.96 -6.22
N GLY A 97 -16.68 -5.68 -5.36
CA GLY A 97 -18.11 -5.96 -5.51
C GLY A 97 -19.03 -4.90 -4.92
N ARG A 98 -18.46 -3.87 -4.23
CA ARG A 98 -19.21 -2.83 -3.52
C ARG A 98 -20.26 -3.41 -2.57
N ALA A 99 -19.93 -4.50 -1.90
CA ALA A 99 -20.75 -5.17 -0.92
C ALA A 99 -20.16 -5.01 0.49
N SER A 100 -21.02 -4.95 1.50
CA SER A 100 -20.51 -5.00 2.88
C SER A 100 -20.07 -6.42 3.25
N ILE A 101 -19.18 -6.55 4.23
CA ILE A 101 -18.77 -7.86 4.75
C ILE A 101 -19.98 -8.67 5.26
N ASP A 102 -20.97 -8.01 5.88
CA ASP A 102 -22.18 -8.69 6.37
C ASP A 102 -23.01 -9.26 5.21
N GLN A 103 -23.12 -8.53 4.10
CA GLN A 103 -23.79 -9.04 2.90
C GLN A 103 -23.07 -10.26 2.31
N LEU A 104 -21.74 -10.24 2.25
CA LEU A 104 -20.95 -11.39 1.78
C LEU A 104 -21.07 -12.60 2.71
N ARG A 105 -21.33 -12.39 4.01
CA ARG A 105 -21.45 -13.44 5.03
C ARG A 105 -22.88 -13.98 5.21
N GLY A 106 -23.82 -13.58 4.39
CA GLY A 106 -25.15 -14.13 4.38
C GLY A 106 -26.26 -13.19 4.80
N ALA A 107 -26.01 -11.88 4.92
CA ALA A 107 -27.06 -10.90 4.98
C ALA A 107 -27.78 -10.77 3.64
N GLU A 108 -28.99 -10.22 3.63
CA GLU A 108 -29.75 -10.01 2.41
C GLU A 108 -28.96 -9.10 1.45
N MET A 109 -28.94 -9.50 0.20
CA MET A 109 -28.26 -8.82 -0.90
C MET A 109 -29.25 -8.62 -2.02
N ASP A 110 -29.44 -7.37 -2.44
CA ASP A 110 -30.25 -7.06 -3.61
C ASP A 110 -29.63 -7.58 -4.92
N ASP A 111 -30.41 -7.62 -5.98
CA ASP A 111 -29.96 -8.18 -7.25
C ASP A 111 -28.80 -7.38 -7.88
N GLU A 112 -28.77 -6.06 -7.69
CA GLU A 112 -27.70 -5.20 -8.18
C GLU A 112 -26.37 -5.50 -7.47
N THR A 113 -26.37 -5.56 -6.14
CA THR A 113 -25.20 -5.94 -5.34
C THR A 113 -24.75 -7.36 -5.69
N ARG A 114 -25.68 -8.29 -5.86
CA ARG A 114 -25.37 -9.69 -6.27
C ARG A 114 -24.68 -9.74 -7.63
N ALA A 115 -25.19 -8.99 -8.61
CA ALA A 115 -24.58 -8.90 -9.94
C ALA A 115 -23.18 -8.27 -9.87
N SER A 116 -23.00 -7.20 -9.06
CA SER A 116 -21.72 -6.54 -8.86
C SER A 116 -20.68 -7.48 -8.23
N VAL A 117 -21.06 -8.23 -7.19
CA VAL A 117 -20.21 -9.25 -6.54
C VAL A 117 -19.85 -10.36 -7.54
N GLY A 118 -20.79 -10.82 -8.36
CA GLY A 118 -20.51 -11.80 -9.40
C GLY A 118 -19.48 -11.31 -10.42
N ALA A 119 -19.63 -10.08 -10.91
CA ALA A 119 -18.68 -9.46 -11.83
C ALA A 119 -17.30 -9.26 -11.17
N ALA A 120 -17.26 -8.84 -9.90
CA ALA A 120 -16.02 -8.69 -9.13
C ALA A 120 -15.31 -10.05 -8.96
N THR A 121 -16.05 -11.13 -8.70
CA THR A 121 -15.49 -12.48 -8.58
C THR A 121 -14.77 -12.91 -9.86
N LEU A 122 -15.34 -12.64 -11.03
CA LEU A 122 -14.70 -12.95 -12.31
C LEU A 122 -13.40 -12.15 -12.53
N ARG A 123 -13.43 -10.83 -12.28
CA ARG A 123 -12.23 -9.99 -12.40
C ARG A 123 -11.12 -10.42 -11.44
N LEU A 124 -11.46 -10.63 -10.17
CA LEU A 124 -10.50 -11.08 -9.15
C LEU A 124 -9.96 -12.48 -9.46
N HIS A 125 -10.73 -13.38 -10.05
CA HIS A 125 -10.23 -14.70 -10.42
C HIS A 125 -9.04 -14.62 -11.39
N GLU A 126 -9.01 -13.65 -12.28
CA GLU A 126 -7.94 -13.46 -13.26
C GLU A 126 -6.76 -12.66 -12.71
N HIS A 127 -7.01 -11.71 -11.79
CA HIS A 127 -6.05 -10.68 -11.38
C HIS A 127 -5.95 -10.49 -9.87
N ILE A 128 -6.13 -11.53 -9.07
CA ILE A 128 -6.03 -11.39 -7.62
C ILE A 128 -4.58 -11.42 -7.13
N PRO A 129 -4.17 -10.56 -6.18
CA PRO A 129 -2.89 -10.71 -5.50
C PRO A 129 -2.81 -12.07 -4.82
N LYS A 130 -1.63 -12.69 -4.84
CA LYS A 130 -1.40 -13.90 -4.05
C LYS A 130 -1.37 -13.56 -2.57
N VAL A 131 -2.44 -13.92 -1.85
CA VAL A 131 -2.55 -13.66 -0.41
C VAL A 131 -1.97 -14.82 0.38
N SER A 132 -1.17 -14.51 1.40
CA SER A 132 -0.52 -15.49 2.28
C SER A 132 -0.40 -14.93 3.70
N ARG A 133 -0.21 -15.82 4.67
CA ARG A 133 0.17 -15.40 6.03
C ARG A 133 1.58 -14.82 6.04
N MET A 134 1.81 -13.84 6.91
CA MET A 134 3.14 -13.29 7.15
C MET A 134 4.11 -14.41 7.55
N PRO A 135 5.32 -14.49 6.95
CA PRO A 135 6.33 -15.43 7.40
C PRO A 135 6.69 -15.20 8.87
N GLY A 136 6.70 -16.25 9.66
CA GLY A 136 7.20 -16.18 11.03
C GLY A 136 8.72 -16.11 11.10
N GLY A 137 9.26 -15.74 12.27
CA GLY A 137 10.71 -15.70 12.50
C GLY A 137 11.37 -14.34 12.25
N GLY A 138 10.57 -13.28 12.21
CA GLY A 138 11.08 -11.91 12.19
C GLY A 138 11.57 -11.43 10.82
N ALA A 139 12.25 -10.28 10.82
CA ALA A 139 12.66 -9.58 9.61
C ALA A 139 13.62 -10.38 8.72
N ASP A 140 14.54 -11.13 9.31
CA ASP A 140 15.50 -11.94 8.56
C ASP A 140 14.84 -13.13 7.85
N ALA A 141 13.89 -13.78 8.49
CA ALA A 141 13.13 -14.88 7.90
C ALA A 141 12.23 -14.36 6.76
N THR A 142 11.51 -13.26 7.00
CA THR A 142 10.73 -12.58 5.97
C THR A 142 11.60 -12.20 4.77
N SER A 143 12.74 -11.55 5.00
CA SER A 143 13.70 -11.19 3.94
C SER A 143 14.18 -12.39 3.13
N ARG A 144 14.43 -13.53 3.78
CA ARG A 144 14.83 -14.78 3.12
C ARG A 144 13.74 -15.30 2.21
N VAL A 145 12.48 -15.30 2.68
CA VAL A 145 11.32 -15.72 1.88
C VAL A 145 11.15 -14.81 0.66
N LEU A 146 11.22 -13.50 0.83
CA LEU A 146 11.04 -12.55 -0.27
C LEU A 146 12.13 -12.67 -1.33
N ARG A 147 13.39 -12.88 -0.95
CA ARG A 147 14.50 -13.08 -1.91
C ARG A 147 14.39 -14.36 -2.73
N GLN A 148 13.65 -15.35 -2.27
CA GLN A 148 13.39 -16.58 -3.01
C GLN A 148 12.25 -16.44 -4.04
N ARG A 149 11.50 -15.32 -4.00
CA ARG A 149 10.40 -15.02 -4.92
C ARG A 149 10.94 -14.36 -6.17
N SER A 150 11.03 -15.12 -7.27
CA SER A 150 11.38 -14.58 -8.58
C SER A 150 10.13 -14.13 -9.34
N GLY A 151 10.20 -12.99 -10.02
CA GLY A 151 9.12 -12.51 -10.88
C GLY A 151 8.04 -11.70 -10.17
N THR A 152 8.13 -11.49 -8.85
CA THR A 152 7.21 -10.60 -8.12
C THR A 152 7.55 -9.14 -8.39
N ASP A 153 6.54 -8.31 -8.66
CA ASP A 153 6.67 -6.88 -8.91
C ASP A 153 6.47 -6.05 -7.64
N LEU A 154 5.46 -6.42 -6.88
CA LEU A 154 5.05 -5.77 -5.63
C LEU A 154 4.85 -6.80 -4.54
N VAL A 155 5.39 -6.50 -3.37
CA VAL A 155 5.06 -7.22 -2.13
C VAL A 155 4.43 -6.23 -1.15
N VAL A 156 3.29 -6.61 -0.58
CA VAL A 156 2.63 -5.90 0.51
C VAL A 156 2.81 -6.67 1.80
N LEU A 157 3.25 -5.99 2.86
CA LEU A 157 3.40 -6.55 4.21
C LEU A 157 2.49 -5.78 5.18
N ASP A 158 1.58 -6.46 5.87
CA ASP A 158 0.57 -5.85 6.73
C ASP A 158 0.49 -6.55 8.10
N PRO A 159 0.98 -5.88 9.19
CA PRO A 159 1.78 -4.68 9.27
C PRO A 159 3.29 -4.90 9.60
N LEU A 160 4.09 -3.83 9.57
CA LEU A 160 5.52 -3.78 9.89
C LEU A 160 5.85 -4.36 11.27
N GLN A 161 5.02 -4.06 12.27
CA GLN A 161 5.23 -4.51 13.64
C GLN A 161 5.33 -6.04 13.74
N HIS A 162 4.58 -6.77 12.92
CA HIS A 162 4.64 -8.24 12.86
C HIS A 162 5.84 -8.77 12.05
N VAL A 163 6.40 -7.96 11.16
CA VAL A 163 7.68 -8.29 10.50
C VAL A 163 8.84 -8.24 11.50
N ALA A 164 8.75 -7.37 12.50
CA ALA A 164 9.71 -7.33 13.60
C ALA A 164 9.55 -8.58 14.49
N SER A 165 8.74 -8.51 15.53
CA SER A 165 8.48 -9.67 16.40
C SER A 165 7.05 -9.71 16.95
N GLY A 166 6.17 -8.89 16.37
CA GLY A 166 4.76 -8.79 16.75
C GLY A 166 4.33 -7.37 17.11
N ALA A 167 3.08 -7.26 17.58
CA ALA A 167 2.44 -5.96 17.84
C ALA A 167 3.13 -5.13 18.95
N LEU A 168 3.91 -5.77 19.82
CA LEU A 168 4.65 -5.13 20.91
C LEU A 168 6.17 -5.09 20.66
N ALA A 169 6.59 -5.18 19.39
CA ALA A 169 8.00 -5.13 19.03
C ALA A 169 8.65 -3.83 19.54
N ALA A 170 9.84 -3.95 20.10
CA ALA A 170 10.63 -2.81 20.53
C ALA A 170 11.06 -1.95 19.33
N ASP A 171 11.31 -0.67 19.57
CA ASP A 171 11.73 0.28 18.53
C ASP A 171 13.00 -0.18 17.78
N GLU A 172 13.93 -0.83 18.47
CA GLU A 172 15.16 -1.41 17.88
C GLU A 172 14.84 -2.54 16.88
N GLU A 173 13.88 -3.40 17.21
CA GLU A 173 13.46 -4.50 16.34
C GLU A 173 12.74 -3.98 15.09
N ILE A 174 11.88 -2.97 15.26
CA ILE A 174 11.22 -2.29 14.14
C ILE A 174 12.26 -1.58 13.26
N ALA A 175 13.24 -0.91 13.86
CA ALA A 175 14.33 -0.25 13.14
C ALA A 175 15.19 -1.25 12.36
N HIS A 176 15.48 -2.41 12.95
CA HIS A 176 16.14 -3.52 12.26
C HIS A 176 15.30 -4.04 11.08
N ALA A 177 13.99 -4.26 11.30
CA ALA A 177 13.08 -4.72 10.25
C ALA A 177 13.03 -3.75 9.06
N VAL A 178 12.89 -2.44 9.31
CA VAL A 178 12.88 -1.41 8.24
C VAL A 178 14.16 -1.46 7.40
N ARG A 179 15.34 -1.55 8.05
CA ARG A 179 16.63 -1.65 7.35
C ARG A 179 16.70 -2.91 6.50
N ARG A 180 16.33 -4.06 7.07
CA ARG A 180 16.35 -5.36 6.36
C ARG A 180 15.37 -5.38 5.19
N LEU A 181 14.19 -4.78 5.33
CA LEU A 181 13.22 -4.66 4.24
C LEU A 181 13.75 -3.77 3.11
N LYS A 182 14.40 -2.64 3.42
CA LYS A 182 15.04 -1.81 2.38
C LYS A 182 16.12 -2.58 1.62
N GLU A 183 17.01 -3.29 2.31
CA GLU A 183 18.02 -4.14 1.68
C GLU A 183 17.39 -5.23 0.80
N THR A 184 16.24 -5.77 1.25
CA THR A 184 15.50 -6.79 0.52
C THR A 184 14.85 -6.23 -0.73
N ALA A 185 14.20 -5.07 -0.66
CA ALA A 185 13.63 -4.39 -1.82
C ALA A 185 14.67 -4.22 -2.94
N VAL A 186 15.85 -3.71 -2.56
CA VAL A 186 16.95 -3.50 -3.51
C VAL A 186 17.49 -4.82 -4.08
N SER A 187 17.78 -5.81 -3.22
CA SER A 187 18.41 -7.06 -3.65
C SER A 187 17.48 -7.98 -4.44
N ALA A 188 16.18 -7.96 -4.13
CA ALA A 188 15.16 -8.72 -4.86
C ALA A 188 14.60 -7.94 -6.07
N ASN A 189 14.94 -6.65 -6.21
CA ASN A 189 14.42 -5.76 -7.24
C ASN A 189 12.88 -5.74 -7.28
N VAL A 190 12.25 -5.58 -6.12
CA VAL A 190 10.79 -5.57 -5.92
C VAL A 190 10.37 -4.29 -5.23
N ALA A 191 9.19 -3.75 -5.55
CA ALA A 191 8.57 -2.71 -4.74
C ALA A 191 8.03 -3.33 -3.43
N LEU A 192 8.38 -2.76 -2.28
CA LEU A 192 7.85 -3.19 -0.98
C LEU A 192 6.94 -2.10 -0.41
N LEU A 193 5.65 -2.41 -0.29
CA LEU A 193 4.67 -1.59 0.43
C LEU A 193 4.42 -2.20 1.80
N VAL A 194 4.67 -1.44 2.86
CA VAL A 194 4.54 -1.94 4.24
C VAL A 194 3.62 -1.02 5.01
N THR A 195 2.54 -1.56 5.58
CA THR A 195 1.70 -0.78 6.49
C THR A 195 2.37 -0.67 7.86
N SER A 196 2.15 0.44 8.55
CA SER A 196 2.72 0.67 9.89
C SER A 196 1.72 1.35 10.81
N HIS A 197 1.68 0.91 12.06
CA HIS A 197 1.10 1.72 13.12
C HIS A 197 1.95 2.95 13.37
N LEU A 198 1.39 3.91 14.12
CA LEU A 198 2.07 5.13 14.54
C LEU A 198 2.29 5.10 16.07
N PRO A 199 3.27 4.34 16.56
CA PRO A 199 3.46 4.14 18.00
C PRO A 199 3.85 5.43 18.75
N ALA A 200 4.43 6.41 18.05
CA ALA A 200 4.81 7.70 18.63
C ALA A 200 3.73 8.78 18.44
N LEU A 201 2.57 8.44 17.85
CA LEU A 201 1.46 9.37 17.72
C LEU A 201 0.89 9.71 19.10
N LYS A 202 1.10 10.95 19.55
CA LYS A 202 0.61 11.42 20.84
C LYS A 202 -0.89 11.74 20.75
N THR A 203 -1.69 11.12 21.61
CA THR A 203 -3.11 11.44 21.76
C THR A 203 -3.29 12.84 22.35
N GLY A 204 -4.31 13.56 21.87
CA GLY A 204 -4.64 14.90 22.37
C GLY A 204 -3.78 16.05 21.84
N ARG A 205 -2.94 15.83 20.83
CA ARG A 205 -2.31 16.93 20.10
C ARG A 205 -3.35 17.63 19.20
N GLU A 206 -3.20 18.93 18.98
CA GLU A 206 -4.15 19.74 18.20
C GLU A 206 -4.32 19.25 16.76
N ASN A 207 -3.24 18.86 16.11
CA ASN A 207 -3.27 18.31 14.75
C ASN A 207 -2.88 16.83 14.77
N MET A 208 -3.84 15.95 14.48
CA MET A 208 -3.67 14.49 14.46
C MET A 208 -3.16 13.93 13.12
N ARG A 209 -2.88 14.79 12.13
CA ARG A 209 -2.26 14.35 10.87
C ARG A 209 -0.90 13.70 11.12
N PRO A 210 -0.62 12.53 10.52
CA PRO A 210 0.65 11.85 10.68
C PRO A 210 1.85 12.71 10.26
N THR A 211 2.95 12.55 11.01
CA THR A 211 4.27 13.12 10.70
C THR A 211 5.30 12.02 10.65
N LEU A 212 6.48 12.30 10.10
CA LEU A 212 7.57 11.31 10.05
C LEU A 212 8.03 10.82 11.44
N ASP A 213 7.85 11.65 12.46
CA ASP A 213 8.28 11.32 13.83
C ASP A 213 7.30 10.38 14.54
N ASP A 214 6.05 10.31 14.08
CA ASP A 214 5.02 9.42 14.65
C ASP A 214 5.29 7.93 14.39
N PHE A 215 6.15 7.61 13.42
CA PHE A 215 6.50 6.22 13.10
C PHE A 215 7.39 5.55 14.15
N GLY A 216 8.02 6.30 15.06
CA GLY A 216 8.93 5.75 16.06
C GLY A 216 10.14 5.06 15.41
N ALA A 217 10.41 3.83 15.85
CA ALA A 217 11.47 2.97 15.30
C ALA A 217 12.85 3.67 15.23
N LEU A 218 13.19 4.49 16.23
CA LEU A 218 14.43 5.27 16.31
C LEU A 218 14.72 6.10 15.03
N GLY A 219 13.64 6.52 14.33
CA GLY A 219 13.76 7.27 13.07
C GLY A 219 14.13 6.44 11.83
N ALA A 220 14.14 5.11 11.92
CA ALA A 220 14.54 4.24 10.82
C ALA A 220 13.63 4.38 9.58
N VAL A 221 12.32 4.55 9.77
CA VAL A 221 11.39 4.79 8.66
C VAL A 221 11.78 6.07 7.92
N LYS A 222 12.01 7.16 8.64
CA LYS A 222 12.48 8.44 8.10
C LYS A 222 13.81 8.31 7.34
N GLN A 223 14.70 7.44 7.81
CA GLN A 223 16.04 7.27 7.23
C GLN A 223 16.02 6.35 6.02
N PHE A 224 15.41 5.16 6.10
CA PHE A 224 15.58 4.08 5.12
C PHE A 224 14.45 3.97 4.10
N ALA A 225 13.20 4.36 4.42
CA ALA A 225 12.14 4.32 3.43
C ALA A 225 12.39 5.33 2.30
N ASP A 226 12.02 4.98 1.08
CA ASP A 226 12.12 5.88 -0.08
C ASP A 226 10.89 6.78 -0.18
N VAL A 227 9.72 6.21 0.12
CA VAL A 227 8.45 6.93 0.21
C VAL A 227 7.81 6.63 1.56
N VAL A 228 7.28 7.66 2.22
CA VAL A 228 6.49 7.52 3.44
C VAL A 228 5.15 8.20 3.22
N LEU A 229 4.09 7.44 3.38
CA LEU A 229 2.70 7.87 3.23
C LEU A 229 2.03 7.91 4.60
N GLY A 230 1.30 8.98 4.88
CA GLY A 230 0.53 9.16 6.11
C GLY A 230 -0.97 9.24 5.80
N LEU A 231 -1.75 8.27 6.25
CA LEU A 231 -3.20 8.23 6.06
C LEU A 231 -3.91 8.88 7.23
N TYR A 232 -4.82 9.81 6.95
CA TYR A 232 -5.57 10.57 7.93
C TYR A 232 -7.04 10.68 7.55
N ARG A 233 -7.94 10.53 8.53
CA ARG A 233 -9.37 10.76 8.38
C ARG A 233 -9.86 11.63 9.52
N ASP A 234 -10.34 12.82 9.18
CA ASP A 234 -10.77 13.82 10.15
C ASP A 234 -11.94 13.33 11.03
N GLU A 235 -12.86 12.59 10.43
CA GLU A 235 -14.04 12.03 11.12
C GLU A 235 -13.72 11.16 12.34
N LEU A 236 -12.48 10.64 12.46
CA LEU A 236 -12.06 9.83 13.60
C LEU A 236 -11.73 10.67 14.83
N TYR A 237 -11.42 11.96 14.65
CA TYR A 237 -10.96 12.85 15.71
C TYR A 237 -11.95 13.99 15.98
N ALA A 238 -12.54 14.53 14.93
CA ALA A 238 -13.49 15.64 14.98
C ALA A 238 -14.67 15.37 14.04
N PRO A 239 -15.61 14.48 14.40
CA PRO A 239 -16.75 14.18 13.55
C PRO A 239 -17.53 15.45 13.24
N ALA A 240 -17.58 15.83 11.97
CA ALA A 240 -18.34 16.96 11.49
C ALA A 240 -19.33 16.52 10.41
N PHE A 241 -20.47 17.18 10.32
CA PHE A 241 -21.44 16.88 9.27
C PHE A 241 -20.81 17.11 7.88
N GLY A 242 -20.84 16.08 7.03
CA GLY A 242 -20.28 16.13 5.68
C GLY A 242 -18.79 15.79 5.55
N SER A 243 -18.09 15.41 6.67
CA SER A 243 -16.70 14.95 6.60
C SER A 243 -16.56 13.43 6.47
N GLU A 244 -17.69 12.70 6.40
CA GLU A 244 -17.70 11.24 6.33
C GLU A 244 -16.96 10.73 5.10
N GLY A 245 -16.00 9.86 5.31
CA GLY A 245 -15.18 9.25 4.25
C GLY A 245 -14.10 10.15 3.65
N ALA A 246 -14.10 11.46 3.92
CA ALA A 246 -13.02 12.33 3.49
C ALA A 246 -11.69 11.88 4.12
N THR A 247 -10.72 11.60 3.27
CA THR A 247 -9.45 10.99 3.67
C THR A 247 -8.31 11.74 3.00
N GLU A 248 -7.31 12.12 3.79
CA GLU A 248 -6.06 12.70 3.29
C GLU A 248 -4.98 11.62 3.26
N LEU A 249 -4.29 11.47 2.14
CA LEU A 249 -3.07 10.68 2.02
C LEU A 249 -1.89 11.63 1.81
N ALA A 250 -1.15 11.89 2.88
CA ALA A 250 0.02 12.75 2.84
C ALA A 250 1.25 11.96 2.35
N ILE A 251 1.99 12.52 1.41
CA ILE A 251 3.33 12.05 1.01
C ILE A 251 4.33 12.77 1.92
N LEU A 252 4.63 12.17 3.06
CA LEU A 252 5.51 12.73 4.10
C LEU A 252 6.98 12.72 3.70
N LYS A 253 7.35 11.75 2.86
CA LYS A 253 8.67 11.63 2.25
C LYS A 253 8.52 11.05 0.86
N ASN A 254 9.25 11.63 -0.09
CA ASN A 254 9.41 11.11 -1.43
C ASN A 254 10.86 11.39 -1.88
N ARG A 255 11.67 10.35 -2.00
CA ARG A 255 13.10 10.51 -2.35
C ARG A 255 13.32 11.10 -3.73
N THR A 256 12.37 10.92 -4.64
CA THR A 256 12.51 11.27 -6.06
C THR A 256 11.45 12.25 -6.57
N GLY A 257 10.59 12.75 -5.68
CA GLY A 257 9.49 13.64 -6.04
C GLY A 257 9.08 14.58 -4.90
N PRO A 258 7.98 15.30 -5.07
CA PRO A 258 7.49 16.26 -4.08
C PRO A 258 6.89 15.57 -2.85
N THR A 259 6.84 16.32 -1.75
CA THR A 259 6.01 16.02 -0.58
C THR A 259 4.77 16.90 -0.65
N THR A 260 3.60 16.29 -0.55
CA THR A 260 2.29 16.94 -0.64
C THR A 260 1.24 15.99 -0.04
N TYR A 261 -0.03 16.29 -0.23
CA TYR A 261 -1.12 15.37 0.09
C TYR A 261 -2.07 15.24 -1.10
N ILE A 262 -2.83 14.18 -1.10
CA ILE A 262 -3.94 13.95 -2.04
C ILE A 262 -5.19 13.63 -1.25
N ASP A 263 -6.33 13.99 -1.82
CA ASP A 263 -7.63 13.71 -1.24
C ASP A 263 -8.19 12.41 -1.83
N LEU A 264 -8.59 11.52 -0.93
CA LEU A 264 -9.26 10.27 -1.25
C LEU A 264 -10.63 10.25 -0.59
N TYR A 265 -11.55 9.49 -1.15
CA TYR A 265 -12.81 9.18 -0.50
C TYR A 265 -12.84 7.72 -0.05
N TYR A 266 -13.18 7.49 1.22
CA TYR A 266 -13.29 6.16 1.80
C TYR A 266 -14.74 5.74 1.98
N TYR A 267 -15.20 4.82 1.14
CA TYR A 267 -16.51 4.17 1.30
C TYR A 267 -16.41 3.09 2.38
N LYS A 268 -16.60 3.48 3.64
CA LYS A 268 -16.46 2.62 4.83
C LYS A 268 -17.27 1.32 4.72
N ARG A 269 -18.48 1.40 4.14
CA ARG A 269 -19.38 0.23 3.95
C ARG A 269 -18.73 -0.87 3.11
N TRP A 270 -17.93 -0.48 2.11
CA TRP A 270 -17.29 -1.39 1.14
C TRP A 270 -15.79 -1.50 1.32
N LEU A 271 -15.23 -0.85 2.34
CA LEU A 271 -13.77 -0.75 2.59
C LEU A 271 -12.99 -0.19 1.38
N ARG A 272 -13.65 0.58 0.51
CA ARG A 272 -13.13 1.02 -0.78
C ARG A 272 -12.63 2.46 -0.73
N PHE A 273 -11.43 2.70 -1.26
CA PHE A 273 -10.88 4.02 -1.51
C PHE A 273 -11.02 4.41 -2.98
N GLU A 274 -11.36 5.66 -3.22
CA GLU A 274 -11.37 6.27 -4.55
C GLU A 274 -10.56 7.56 -4.54
N ASP A 275 -9.92 7.84 -5.68
CA ASP A 275 -9.22 9.11 -5.90
C ASP A 275 -10.27 10.22 -6.05
N MET A 276 -10.17 11.26 -5.25
CA MET A 276 -10.99 12.47 -5.46
C MET A 276 -10.29 13.29 -6.53
N VAL A 277 -10.70 13.08 -7.77
CA VAL A 277 -10.22 13.89 -8.90
C VAL A 277 -10.79 15.29 -8.72
N ASP A 278 -9.92 16.24 -8.40
CA ASP A 278 -10.27 17.67 -8.50
C ASP A 278 -10.37 17.99 -10.00
N PRO A 279 -11.57 18.32 -10.52
CA PRO A 279 -11.74 18.66 -11.93
C PRO A 279 -10.94 19.89 -12.36
N ASP A 280 -10.41 20.68 -11.41
CA ASP A 280 -9.67 21.92 -11.64
C ASP A 280 -8.15 21.78 -11.42
N ARG A 281 -7.64 20.54 -11.22
CA ARG A 281 -6.20 20.25 -11.10
C ARG A 281 -5.63 19.44 -12.24
#